data_185c78735ea54f13aa49bf6f680d8f1d
#
_entry.id   185c78735ea54f13aa49bf6f680d8f1d
#
_cell.length_a   1.000
_cell.length_b   1.000
_cell.length_c   1.000
_cell.angle_alpha   90.00
_cell.angle_beta   90.00
_cell.angle_gamma   90.00
#
_symmetry.space_group_name_H-M   'P 1'
#
loop_
_entity.id
_entity.type
_entity.pdbx_description
1 polymer ?
#
loop_
_entity_poly.entity_id
_entity_poly.type
_entity_poly.pdbx_seq_one_letter_code
_entity_poly.pdbx_strand_id
1 'polypeptide(L)'
;ISNLLNLQVTTDYMFMYNGKTEEVLQFDRKGKFIRRVGRQGNGPGEYSMISELAVVDSNKELTIFQYGGDALVYSYFYGMIQR
;
A
#
# COMPACT_ATOMS: atom_id res chain seq x y z
N ILE A 1 -16.60 -15.26 5.40
CA ILE A 1 -15.25 -14.95 5.75
C ILE A 1 -14.85 -13.61 5.23
N SER A 2 -14.20 -12.89 6.03
CA SER A 2 -13.69 -11.65 5.54
C SER A 2 -12.38 -11.89 4.82
N ASN A 3 -12.20 -11.10 3.80
CA ASN A 3 -10.98 -11.13 3.05
C ASN A 3 -9.96 -10.25 3.75
N LEU A 4 -8.97 -10.86 4.35
CA LEU A 4 -7.96 -10.13 5.09
C LEU A 4 -6.84 -9.61 4.22
N LEU A 5 -6.85 -9.97 2.96
CA LEU A 5 -5.83 -9.57 2.01
C LEU A 5 -6.42 -8.73 0.91
N ASN A 6 -5.73 -7.67 0.57
CA ASN A 6 -6.08 -6.84 -0.57
C ASN A 6 -4.84 -6.80 -1.45
N LEU A 7 -4.95 -7.36 -2.65
CA LEU A 7 -3.81 -7.53 -3.54
C LEU A 7 -3.97 -6.68 -4.79
N GLN A 8 -2.94 -5.91 -5.10
CA GLN A 8 -2.88 -5.14 -6.33
C GLN A 8 -1.66 -5.57 -7.12
N VAL A 9 -1.86 -5.85 -8.39
CA VAL A 9 -0.78 -6.33 -9.26
C VAL A 9 -0.51 -5.30 -10.33
N THR A 10 0.77 -4.95 -10.49
CA THR A 10 1.19 -4.03 -11.53
C THR A 10 2.10 -4.77 -12.52
N THR A 11 2.66 -4.05 -13.48
CA THR A 11 3.54 -4.66 -14.45
C THR A 11 4.77 -5.29 -13.77
N ASP A 12 5.33 -4.60 -12.80
CA ASP A 12 6.58 -5.03 -12.19
C ASP A 12 6.47 -5.48 -10.74
N TYR A 13 5.35 -5.18 -10.07
CA TYR A 13 5.24 -5.39 -8.63
C TYR A 13 3.88 -5.94 -8.24
N MET A 14 3.84 -6.46 -7.02
CA MET A 14 2.59 -6.78 -6.35
C MET A 14 2.57 -6.09 -5.00
N PHE A 15 1.41 -5.53 -4.65
CA PHE A 15 1.22 -4.88 -3.35
C PHE A 15 0.13 -5.63 -2.61
N MET A 16 0.38 -5.94 -1.37
CA MET A 16 -0.56 -6.71 -0.57
C MET A 16 -0.78 -6.03 0.78
N TYR A 17 -2.05 -5.89 1.15
CA TYR A 17 -2.40 -5.41 2.48
C TYR A 17 -2.88 -6.61 3.28
N ASN A 18 -2.24 -6.83 4.42
CA ASN A 18 -2.64 -7.87 5.34
C ASN A 18 -3.41 -7.23 6.50
N GLY A 19 -4.71 -7.50 6.56
CA GLY A 19 -5.55 -6.89 7.58
C GLY A 19 -5.28 -7.37 8.98
N LYS A 20 -4.64 -8.52 9.14
CA LYS A 20 -4.28 -9.03 10.46
C LYS A 20 -3.14 -8.24 11.09
N THR A 21 -2.14 -7.92 10.29
CA THR A 21 -0.95 -7.23 10.78
C THR A 21 -0.99 -5.75 10.47
N GLU A 22 -1.95 -5.29 9.68
CA GLU A 22 -2.08 -3.90 9.27
C GLU A 22 -0.86 -3.44 8.49
N GLU A 23 -0.34 -4.31 7.63
CA GLU A 23 0.86 -4.02 6.85
C GLU A 23 0.57 -4.01 5.37
N VAL A 24 1.22 -3.10 4.65
CA VAL A 24 1.23 -3.07 3.21
C VAL A 24 2.61 -3.51 2.76
N LEU A 25 2.65 -4.57 1.95
CA LEU A 25 3.91 -5.18 1.54
C LEU A 25 4.06 -5.10 0.03
N GLN A 26 5.28 -4.86 -0.42
CA GLN A 26 5.60 -4.81 -1.84
C GLN A 26 6.48 -6.00 -2.20
N PHE A 27 6.09 -6.69 -3.28
CA PHE A 27 6.81 -7.85 -3.79
C PHE A 27 7.09 -7.64 -5.28
N ASP A 28 8.11 -8.29 -5.80
CA ASP A 28 8.27 -8.33 -7.24
C ASP A 28 7.29 -9.38 -7.82
N ARG A 29 7.27 -9.50 -9.14
CA ARG A 29 6.31 -10.40 -9.80
C ARG A 29 6.64 -11.87 -9.59
N LYS A 30 7.81 -12.16 -9.08
CA LYS A 30 8.20 -13.53 -8.76
C LYS A 30 7.84 -13.89 -7.32
N GLY A 31 7.32 -12.94 -6.57
CA GLY A 31 6.94 -13.17 -5.17
C GLY A 31 8.01 -12.86 -4.18
N LYS A 32 9.10 -12.24 -4.61
CA LYS A 32 10.17 -11.89 -3.70
C LYS A 32 9.82 -10.60 -2.97
N PHE A 33 9.94 -10.62 -1.64
CA PHE A 33 9.65 -9.46 -0.82
C PHE A 33 10.65 -8.33 -1.11
N ILE A 34 10.13 -7.12 -1.29
CA ILE A 34 10.96 -5.94 -1.54
C ILE A 34 11.01 -5.07 -0.30
N ARG A 35 9.85 -4.62 0.18
CA ARG A 35 9.82 -3.75 1.35
C ARG A 35 8.40 -3.62 1.90
N ARG A 36 8.32 -3.11 3.11
CA ARG A 36 7.05 -2.69 3.69
C ARG A 36 6.80 -1.25 3.27
N VAL A 37 5.59 -0.97 2.82
CA VAL A 37 5.20 0.35 2.33
C VAL A 37 4.55 1.11 3.46
N GLY A 38 5.21 2.19 3.93
CA GLY A 38 4.69 2.97 5.02
C GLY A 38 4.61 2.20 6.32
N ARG A 39 3.83 2.71 7.25
CA ARG A 39 3.58 2.02 8.51
C ARG A 39 2.28 2.52 9.11
N GLN A 40 1.71 1.72 10.00
CA GLN A 40 0.52 2.12 10.72
C GLN A 40 0.89 3.07 11.85
N GLY A 41 0.09 4.12 12.03
CA GLY A 41 0.32 5.07 13.10
C GLY A 41 -0.50 6.32 12.89
N ASN A 42 -0.21 7.35 13.66
CA ASN A 42 -0.92 8.63 13.60
C ASN A 42 -0.03 9.78 13.15
N GLY A 43 1.21 9.49 12.78
CA GLY A 43 2.14 10.50 12.36
C GLY A 43 2.01 10.83 10.88
N PRO A 44 2.75 11.84 10.42
CA PRO A 44 2.75 12.18 9.00
C PRO A 44 3.22 11.01 8.16
N GLY A 45 2.47 10.71 7.11
CA GLY A 45 2.82 9.62 6.22
C GLY A 45 2.49 8.24 6.75
N GLU A 46 1.86 8.15 7.92
CA GLU A 46 1.41 6.88 8.47
C GLU A 46 -0.07 6.72 8.23
N TYR A 47 -0.50 5.49 8.03
CA TYR A 47 -1.92 5.21 7.82
C TYR A 47 -2.56 4.69 9.10
N SER A 48 -3.84 4.97 9.26
CA SER A 48 -4.57 4.47 10.42
C SER A 48 -5.21 3.13 10.10
N MET A 49 -6.37 3.14 9.49
CA MET A 49 -7.07 1.91 9.14
C MET A 49 -7.32 1.93 7.65
N ILE A 50 -6.78 0.97 6.95
CA ILE A 50 -6.84 0.93 5.50
C ILE A 50 -8.17 0.37 5.04
N SER A 51 -8.83 1.08 4.12
CA SER A 51 -10.05 0.57 3.52
C SER A 51 -9.76 -0.17 2.22
N GLU A 52 -8.83 0.33 1.42
CA GLU A 52 -8.45 -0.37 0.20
C GLU A 52 -7.17 0.21 -0.37
N LEU A 53 -6.58 -0.54 -1.29
CA LEU A 53 -5.42 -0.12 -2.05
C LEU A 53 -5.82 0.06 -3.50
N ALA A 54 -5.17 0.99 -4.18
CA ALA A 54 -5.34 1.16 -5.62
C ALA A 54 -4.00 1.54 -6.24
N VAL A 55 -3.72 1.01 -7.42
CA VAL A 55 -2.47 1.33 -8.11
C VAL A 55 -2.76 2.16 -9.33
N VAL A 56 -1.89 3.12 -9.61
CA VAL A 56 -1.90 3.87 -10.86
C VAL A 56 -0.57 3.54 -11.53
N ASP A 57 -0.57 2.48 -12.32
CA ASP A 57 0.67 1.94 -12.84
C ASP A 57 1.35 2.87 -13.83
N SER A 58 0.59 3.69 -14.55
CA SER A 58 1.19 4.66 -15.44
C SER A 58 2.04 5.69 -14.70
N ASN A 59 1.70 5.99 -13.47
CA ASN A 59 2.44 6.92 -12.63
C ASN A 59 3.38 6.22 -11.67
N LYS A 60 3.34 4.90 -11.61
CA LYS A 60 4.11 4.10 -10.66
C LYS A 60 3.82 4.53 -9.24
N GLU A 61 2.54 4.65 -8.92
CA GLU A 61 2.08 5.09 -7.61
C GLU A 61 1.05 4.14 -7.05
N LEU A 62 1.10 3.96 -5.73
CA LEU A 62 0.13 3.20 -4.97
C LEU A 62 -0.63 4.17 -4.08
N THR A 63 -1.96 4.12 -4.13
CA THR A 63 -2.80 4.93 -3.26
C THR A 63 -3.36 4.06 -2.16
N ILE A 64 -3.22 4.50 -0.92
CA ILE A 64 -3.78 3.83 0.23
C ILE A 64 -4.97 4.67 0.72
N PHE A 65 -6.16 4.09 0.63
CA PHE A 65 -7.37 4.75 1.11
C PHE A 65 -7.61 4.34 2.55
N GLN A 66 -7.96 5.30 3.38
CA GLN A 66 -8.18 5.09 4.81
C GLN A 66 -9.61 5.38 5.18
N TYR A 67 -10.10 4.69 6.21
CA TYR A 67 -11.39 5.04 6.80
C TYR A 67 -11.25 6.35 7.54
N GLY A 68 -12.09 7.32 7.18
CA GLY A 68 -12.13 8.59 7.88
C GLY A 68 -10.92 9.47 7.71
N GLY A 69 -10.02 9.13 6.83
CA GLY A 69 -8.79 9.90 6.63
C GLY A 69 -8.55 10.20 5.17
N ASP A 70 -7.45 10.92 4.92
CA ASP A 70 -7.05 11.25 3.57
C ASP A 70 -6.37 10.06 2.91
N ALA A 71 -6.45 10.01 1.59
CA ALA A 71 -5.69 9.01 0.84
C ALA A 71 -4.22 9.37 0.88
N LEU A 72 -3.38 8.34 1.00
CA LEU A 72 -1.93 8.51 0.96
C LEU A 72 -1.42 7.95 -0.34
N VAL A 73 -0.45 8.63 -0.94
CA VAL A 73 0.13 8.23 -2.21
C VAL A 73 1.60 7.90 -2.00
N TYR A 74 1.99 6.72 -2.48
CA TYR A 74 3.37 6.23 -2.39
C TYR A 74 3.90 5.98 -3.78
N SER A 75 5.14 6.40 -4.01
CA SER A 75 5.84 6.00 -5.22
C SER A 75 6.33 4.56 -5.05
N TYR A 76 6.28 3.78 -6.11
CA TYR A 76 6.84 2.42 -6.07
C TYR A 76 8.32 2.43 -5.70
N PHE A 77 9.01 3.53 -5.97
CA PHE A 77 10.46 3.61 -5.84
C PHE A 77 10.93 4.47 -4.69
N TYR A 78 10.18 5.50 -4.34
CA TYR A 78 10.66 6.53 -3.42
C TYR A 78 9.93 6.55 -2.09
N GLY A 79 8.85 5.81 -1.96
CA GLY A 79 8.06 5.84 -0.74
C GLY A 79 6.99 6.90 -0.81
N MET A 80 6.61 7.44 0.35
CA MET A 80 5.47 8.34 0.41
C MET A 80 5.71 9.64 -0.34
N ILE A 81 4.71 10.07 -1.08
CA ILE A 81 4.72 11.33 -1.80
C ILE A 81 3.80 12.31 -1.08
N GLN A 82 4.33 13.47 -0.76
CA GLN A 82 3.54 14.53 -0.15
C GLN A 82 2.70 15.22 -1.21
N ARG A 83 1.43 15.36 -0.93
CA ARG A 83 0.52 16.02 -1.87
C ARG A 83 -0.27 17.10 -1.17
#